data_56a4cc75a874e302f43be77c3388d463
#
_entry.id   56a4cc75a874e302f43be77c3388d463
#
_cell.length_a   1.000
_cell.length_b   1.000
_cell.length_c   1.000
_cell.angle_alpha   90.00
_cell.angle_beta   90.00
_cell.angle_gamma   90.00
#
_symmetry.space_group_name_H-M   'P 1'
#
loop_
_entity.id
_entity.type
_entity.pdbx_description
1 polymer ?
#
loop_
_entity_poly.entity_id
_entity_poly.type
_entity_poly.pdbx_seq_one_letter_code
_entity_poly.pdbx_strand_id
1 'polypeptide(L)'
;MRRHIWKLALVFAVVSTAAFAFYAAHNPTPAEQKAITRYVDTMNKVLDQFRSPDWDEKVDSTIDHPMVGTFGDRPMDIDQMLQRTYEVRKDSKRYQTLVLPRLQKVATEKDLSTKQLEAARIEDLQHLQVQVHFNMLVVPMITGPDLKVDTKVPGATFVHKDRNNPFSHGVAYVLFFSNGKAGRWEEVNDVYRNFFVHKPDTPFIENIEVRIFGPEDRIKELLHKIDWKQVNSALTL
;
A
#
# COMPACT_ATOMS: atom_id res chain seq x y z
N MET A 1 -8.08 -34.10 -4.23
CA MET A 1 -7.93 -32.64 -4.20
C MET A 1 -8.44 -31.93 -2.95
N ARG A 2 -9.59 -32.28 -2.36
CA ARG A 2 -10.14 -31.59 -1.16
C ARG A 2 -9.30 -31.67 0.13
N ARG A 3 -8.48 -32.71 0.34
CA ARG A 3 -7.70 -32.91 1.57
C ARG A 3 -6.47 -31.97 1.73
N HIS A 4 -5.98 -31.36 0.64
CA HIS A 4 -4.81 -30.47 0.72
C HIS A 4 -5.18 -29.00 1.01
N ILE A 5 -6.41 -28.58 0.65
CA ILE A 5 -6.90 -27.23 0.92
C ILE A 5 -7.04 -26.97 2.41
N TRP A 6 -7.51 -27.96 3.18
CA TRP A 6 -7.64 -27.84 4.64
C TRP A 6 -6.30 -27.74 5.37
N LYS A 7 -5.26 -28.41 4.87
CA LYS A 7 -3.91 -28.33 5.46
C LYS A 7 -3.28 -26.95 5.22
N LEU A 8 -3.48 -26.33 4.07
CA LEU A 8 -3.04 -24.98 3.80
C LEU A 8 -3.79 -23.94 4.64
N ALA A 9 -5.10 -24.06 4.75
CA ALA A 9 -5.91 -23.17 5.60
C ALA A 9 -5.51 -23.26 7.09
N LEU A 10 -5.18 -24.46 7.57
CA LEU A 10 -4.74 -24.67 8.97
C LEU A 10 -3.35 -24.09 9.20
N VAL A 11 -2.43 -24.20 8.25
CA VAL A 11 -1.08 -23.59 8.33
C VAL A 11 -1.17 -22.06 8.34
N PHE A 12 -2.05 -21.47 7.50
CA PHE A 12 -2.27 -20.02 7.50
C PHE A 12 -2.92 -19.53 8.82
N ALA A 13 -3.89 -20.25 9.35
CA ALA A 13 -4.52 -19.93 10.63
C ALA A 13 -3.53 -20.03 11.79
N VAL A 14 -2.65 -21.05 11.79
CA VAL A 14 -1.64 -21.24 12.85
C VAL A 14 -0.53 -20.20 12.75
N VAL A 15 -0.11 -19.81 11.54
CA VAL A 15 0.93 -18.78 11.37
C VAL A 15 0.41 -17.39 11.74
N SER A 16 -0.85 -17.07 11.39
CA SER A 16 -1.44 -15.79 11.77
C SER A 16 -1.73 -15.72 13.29
N THR A 17 -2.24 -16.78 13.89
CA THR A 17 -2.45 -16.81 15.35
C THR A 17 -1.15 -16.84 16.14
N ALA A 18 -0.10 -17.51 15.66
CA ALA A 18 1.21 -17.50 16.30
C ALA A 18 1.89 -16.11 16.21
N ALA A 19 1.74 -15.38 15.09
CA ALA A 19 2.28 -14.03 14.97
C ALA A 19 1.60 -13.05 15.95
N PHE A 20 0.29 -13.13 16.13
CA PHE A 20 -0.44 -12.31 17.09
C PHE A 20 -0.15 -12.67 18.56
N ALA A 21 0.19 -13.92 18.88
CA ALA A 21 0.48 -14.36 20.24
C ALA A 21 1.79 -13.78 20.81
N PHE A 22 2.65 -13.20 19.97
CA PHE A 22 3.95 -12.67 20.37
C PHE A 22 4.04 -11.15 20.36
N TYR A 23 2.99 -10.45 19.92
CA TYR A 23 2.98 -8.97 19.92
C TYR A 23 2.38 -8.44 21.21
N ALA A 24 3.15 -7.65 21.95
CA ALA A 24 2.70 -6.95 23.15
C ALA A 24 2.73 -5.43 22.88
N ALA A 25 1.53 -4.85 22.70
CA ALA A 25 1.38 -3.41 22.52
C ALA A 25 1.52 -2.65 23.84
N HIS A 26 2.06 -1.43 23.79
CA HIS A 26 2.03 -0.48 24.89
C HIS A 26 1.63 0.92 24.39
N ASN A 27 1.26 1.80 25.30
CA ASN A 27 1.00 3.20 24.96
C ASN A 27 2.31 3.89 24.59
N PRO A 28 2.34 4.71 23.52
CA PRO A 28 3.55 5.40 23.10
C PRO A 28 4.18 6.23 24.22
N THR A 29 5.46 6.07 24.43
CA THR A 29 6.26 6.96 25.27
C THR A 29 6.38 8.35 24.61
N PRO A 30 6.80 9.41 25.34
CA PRO A 30 7.01 10.73 24.74
C PRO A 30 8.00 10.73 23.56
N ALA A 31 9.03 9.86 23.58
CA ALA A 31 9.99 9.74 22.51
C ALA A 31 9.35 9.09 21.26
N GLU A 32 8.59 8.02 21.45
CA GLU A 32 7.84 7.35 20.39
C GLU A 32 6.76 8.25 19.81
N GLN A 33 6.04 9.01 20.64
CA GLN A 33 5.06 9.98 20.16
C GLN A 33 5.70 11.05 19.27
N LYS A 34 6.89 11.53 19.61
CA LYS A 34 7.66 12.46 18.77
C LYS A 34 8.06 11.79 17.43
N ALA A 35 8.42 10.51 17.44
CA ALA A 35 8.74 9.78 16.23
C ALA A 35 7.50 9.56 15.36
N ILE A 36 6.35 9.21 15.95
CA ILE A 36 5.06 9.08 15.26
C ILE A 36 4.72 10.36 14.52
N THR A 37 4.82 11.52 15.19
CA THR A 37 4.57 12.83 14.56
C THR A 37 5.49 13.02 13.35
N ARG A 38 6.79 12.75 13.48
CA ARG A 38 7.74 12.84 12.38
C ARG A 38 7.40 11.88 11.22
N TYR A 39 6.92 10.67 11.54
CA TYR A 39 6.52 9.70 10.53
C TYR A 39 5.30 10.19 9.75
N VAL A 40 4.27 10.67 10.45
CA VAL A 40 3.07 11.24 9.83
C VAL A 40 3.42 12.44 8.93
N ASP A 41 4.30 13.33 9.39
CA ASP A 41 4.78 14.46 8.59
C ASP A 41 5.52 14.00 7.33
N THR A 42 6.33 12.96 7.46
CA THR A 42 7.08 12.39 6.32
C THR A 42 6.15 11.69 5.33
N MET A 43 5.18 10.90 5.82
CA MET A 43 4.16 10.28 4.98
C MET A 43 3.32 11.31 4.24
N ASN A 44 2.95 12.41 4.89
CA ASN A 44 2.23 13.50 4.25
C ASN A 44 3.03 14.10 3.10
N LYS A 45 4.33 14.34 3.27
CA LYS A 45 5.21 14.82 2.19
C LYS A 45 5.28 13.84 1.01
N VAL A 46 5.28 12.54 1.27
CA VAL A 46 5.19 11.52 0.21
C VAL A 46 3.84 11.61 -0.49
N LEU A 47 2.74 11.61 0.27
CA LEU A 47 1.38 11.65 -0.26
C LEU A 47 1.06 12.94 -1.03
N ASP A 48 1.66 14.07 -0.64
CA ASP A 48 1.49 15.34 -1.35
C ASP A 48 1.96 15.30 -2.81
N GLN A 49 2.90 14.41 -3.14
CA GLN A 49 3.38 14.24 -4.51
C GLN A 49 2.34 13.60 -5.44
N PHE A 50 1.33 12.92 -4.87
CA PHE A 50 0.25 12.29 -5.63
C PHE A 50 -0.86 13.26 -6.04
N ARG A 51 -0.85 14.48 -5.52
CA ARG A 51 -1.80 15.52 -5.91
C ARG A 51 -1.68 15.88 -7.38
N SER A 52 -2.80 16.19 -7.99
CA SER A 52 -2.89 16.60 -9.39
C SER A 52 -4.09 17.50 -9.60
N PRO A 53 -4.03 18.46 -10.53
CA PRO A 53 -5.16 19.35 -10.81
C PRO A 53 -6.41 18.63 -11.34
N ASP A 54 -6.27 17.40 -11.84
CA ASP A 54 -7.41 16.60 -12.32
C ASP A 54 -8.15 15.85 -11.20
N TRP A 55 -7.64 15.88 -9.97
CA TRP A 55 -8.15 15.08 -8.85
C TRP A 55 -8.37 15.93 -7.61
N ASP A 56 -9.52 15.74 -6.96
CA ASP A 56 -9.81 16.29 -5.64
C ASP A 56 -9.40 15.28 -4.57
N GLU A 57 -8.68 15.74 -3.57
CA GLU A 57 -8.40 14.93 -2.38
C GLU A 57 -9.67 14.83 -1.53
N LYS A 58 -10.09 13.60 -1.24
CA LYS A 58 -11.13 13.33 -0.25
C LYS A 58 -10.49 13.25 1.13
N VAL A 59 -11.07 13.96 2.09
CA VAL A 59 -10.55 14.12 3.45
C VAL A 59 -10.79 12.87 4.31
N ASP A 60 -10.60 11.68 3.75
CA ASP A 60 -10.54 10.43 4.51
C ASP A 60 -9.07 10.01 4.68
N SER A 61 -8.27 10.87 5.30
CA SER A 61 -6.98 10.42 5.80
C SER A 61 -7.24 9.51 7.01
N THR A 62 -7.45 8.25 6.72
CA THR A 62 -7.45 7.23 7.77
C THR A 62 -6.01 7.12 8.25
N ILE A 63 -5.76 7.69 9.42
CA ILE A 63 -4.52 7.42 10.16
C ILE A 63 -4.81 6.13 10.91
N ASP A 64 -4.12 5.07 10.57
CA ASP A 64 -4.17 3.87 11.39
C ASP A 64 -3.44 4.14 12.71
N HIS A 65 -3.93 3.55 13.77
CA HIS A 65 -3.31 3.74 15.07
C HIS A 65 -1.89 3.18 15.04
N PRO A 66 -0.88 3.96 15.50
CA PRO A 66 0.49 3.48 15.48
C PRO A 66 0.61 2.23 16.35
N MET A 67 1.20 1.18 15.81
CA MET A 67 1.54 0.00 16.59
C MET A 67 2.93 0.19 17.20
N VAL A 68 2.97 0.16 18.53
CA VAL A 68 4.18 0.31 19.33
C VAL A 68 4.24 -0.84 20.31
N GLY A 69 5.35 -1.54 20.38
CA GLY A 69 5.43 -2.68 21.30
C GLY A 69 6.66 -3.55 21.14
N THR A 70 6.51 -4.80 21.50
CA THR A 70 7.53 -5.84 21.38
C THR A 70 7.00 -7.02 20.59
N PHE A 71 7.87 -7.68 19.85
CA PHE A 71 7.62 -8.97 19.23
C PHE A 71 8.45 -10.03 19.97
N GLY A 72 7.78 -10.84 20.80
CA GLY A 72 8.46 -11.65 21.79
C GLY A 72 9.19 -10.77 22.81
N ASP A 73 10.49 -10.97 22.95
CA ASP A 73 11.38 -10.20 23.83
C ASP A 73 12.07 -9.02 23.15
N ARG A 74 11.76 -8.75 21.87
CA ARG A 74 12.42 -7.72 21.05
C ARG A 74 11.54 -6.49 20.90
N PRO A 75 12.06 -5.29 21.19
CA PRO A 75 11.37 -4.05 20.83
C PRO A 75 11.19 -3.97 19.30
N MET A 76 10.07 -3.39 18.90
CA MET A 76 9.75 -3.16 17.50
C MET A 76 9.86 -1.69 17.15
N ASP A 77 10.15 -1.43 15.89
CA ASP A 77 10.00 -0.09 15.35
C ASP A 77 8.51 0.25 15.25
N ILE A 78 8.21 1.54 15.32
CA ILE A 78 6.83 2.03 15.24
C ILE A 78 6.26 1.73 13.87
N ASP A 79 5.26 0.89 13.81
CA ASP A 79 4.46 0.62 12.61
C ASP A 79 3.39 1.70 12.46
N GLN A 80 3.36 2.39 11.33
CA GLN A 80 2.42 3.48 11.08
C GLN A 80 1.97 3.49 9.62
N MET A 81 0.67 3.67 9.39
CA MET A 81 0.08 3.82 8.06
C MET A 81 -0.69 5.14 7.93
N LEU A 82 -0.61 5.73 6.74
CA LEU A 82 -1.43 6.86 6.33
C LEU A 82 -1.97 6.63 4.92
N GLN A 83 -3.26 6.91 4.75
CA GLN A 83 -3.97 6.74 3.48
C GLN A 83 -4.58 8.05 3.02
N ARG A 84 -4.58 8.27 1.70
CA ARG A 84 -5.38 9.33 1.04
C ARG A 84 -6.15 8.76 -0.13
N THR A 85 -7.36 9.26 -0.31
CA THR A 85 -8.22 8.95 -1.45
C THR A 85 -8.42 10.20 -2.29
N TYR A 86 -8.40 10.01 -3.60
CA TYR A 86 -8.59 11.07 -4.58
C TYR A 86 -9.75 10.68 -5.50
N GLU A 87 -10.54 11.66 -5.90
CA GLU A 87 -11.61 11.49 -6.88
C GLU A 87 -11.38 12.42 -8.08
N VAL A 88 -11.59 11.90 -9.28
CA VAL A 88 -11.40 12.70 -10.50
C VAL A 88 -12.41 13.85 -10.55
N ARG A 89 -11.93 15.05 -10.79
CA ARG A 89 -12.76 16.25 -10.90
C ARG A 89 -13.65 16.19 -12.14
N LYS A 90 -14.93 16.50 -11.97
CA LYS A 90 -15.92 16.47 -13.08
C LYS A 90 -15.64 17.48 -14.17
N ASP A 91 -14.98 18.58 -13.85
CA ASP A 91 -14.54 19.63 -14.78
C ASP A 91 -13.18 19.35 -15.44
N SER A 92 -12.48 18.30 -15.01
CA SER A 92 -11.18 17.93 -15.57
C SER A 92 -11.31 17.34 -16.98
N LYS A 93 -10.25 17.54 -17.77
CA LYS A 93 -10.15 16.92 -19.10
C LYS A 93 -10.25 15.40 -19.02
N ARG A 94 -9.65 14.80 -17.98
CA ARG A 94 -9.70 13.36 -17.75
C ARG A 94 -11.13 12.85 -17.58
N TYR A 95 -11.94 13.49 -16.75
CA TYR A 95 -13.34 13.13 -16.58
C TYR A 95 -14.11 13.23 -17.88
N GLN A 96 -13.97 14.36 -18.58
CA GLN A 96 -14.69 14.65 -19.82
C GLN A 96 -14.35 13.65 -20.94
N THR A 97 -13.11 13.17 -21.00
CA THR A 97 -12.66 12.29 -22.08
C THR A 97 -12.77 10.80 -21.78
N LEU A 98 -12.64 10.39 -20.52
CA LEU A 98 -12.60 8.96 -20.15
C LEU A 98 -13.85 8.49 -19.40
N VAL A 99 -14.39 9.32 -18.51
CA VAL A 99 -15.49 8.93 -17.62
C VAL A 99 -16.85 9.23 -18.25
N LEU A 100 -17.08 10.49 -18.65
CA LEU A 100 -18.37 10.95 -19.12
C LEU A 100 -18.91 10.17 -20.34
N PRO A 101 -18.12 9.86 -21.40
CA PRO A 101 -18.60 9.09 -22.54
C PRO A 101 -19.02 7.66 -22.15
N ARG A 102 -18.31 7.05 -21.18
CA ARG A 102 -18.65 5.71 -20.69
C ARG A 102 -19.94 5.73 -19.85
N LEU A 103 -20.13 6.74 -19.01
CA LEU A 103 -21.37 6.92 -18.26
C LEU A 103 -22.56 7.07 -19.20
N GLN A 104 -22.43 7.86 -20.28
CA GLN A 104 -23.48 8.02 -21.29
C GLN A 104 -23.82 6.70 -21.98
N LYS A 105 -22.81 5.88 -22.31
CA LYS A 105 -23.00 4.55 -22.90
C LYS A 105 -23.72 3.61 -21.94
N VAL A 106 -23.31 3.56 -20.68
CA VAL A 106 -23.92 2.72 -19.63
C VAL A 106 -25.36 3.12 -19.38
N ALA A 107 -25.71 4.40 -19.47
CA ALA A 107 -27.09 4.87 -19.31
C ALA A 107 -28.05 4.25 -20.32
N THR A 108 -27.57 3.91 -21.52
CA THR A 108 -28.34 3.31 -22.61
C THR A 108 -28.25 1.79 -22.69
N GLU A 109 -27.38 1.17 -21.89
CA GLU A 109 -27.20 -0.28 -21.86
C GLU A 109 -28.42 -0.98 -21.28
N LYS A 110 -28.90 -2.01 -22.01
CA LYS A 110 -30.13 -2.76 -21.65
C LYS A 110 -29.80 -4.04 -20.88
N ASP A 111 -28.65 -4.64 -21.12
CA ASP A 111 -28.23 -5.82 -20.38
C ASP A 111 -27.75 -5.42 -18.98
N LEU A 112 -28.44 -5.94 -17.96
CA LEU A 112 -28.20 -5.56 -16.56
C LEU A 112 -26.79 -5.97 -16.08
N SER A 113 -26.31 -7.14 -16.49
CA SER A 113 -25.00 -7.64 -16.07
C SER A 113 -23.86 -6.82 -16.68
N THR A 114 -23.97 -6.50 -17.96
CA THR A 114 -23.04 -5.60 -18.66
C THR A 114 -23.06 -4.21 -18.04
N LYS A 115 -24.26 -3.70 -17.74
CA LYS A 115 -24.42 -2.38 -17.11
C LYS A 115 -23.74 -2.31 -15.74
N GLN A 116 -23.91 -3.32 -14.89
CA GLN A 116 -23.27 -3.37 -13.57
C GLN A 116 -21.76 -3.47 -13.68
N LEU A 117 -21.25 -4.31 -14.57
CA LEU A 117 -19.81 -4.47 -14.79
C LEU A 117 -19.16 -3.17 -15.28
N GLU A 118 -19.77 -2.50 -16.26
CA GLU A 118 -19.25 -1.24 -16.78
C GLU A 118 -19.38 -0.10 -15.76
N ALA A 119 -20.43 -0.07 -14.94
CA ALA A 119 -20.57 0.89 -13.85
C ALA A 119 -19.41 0.75 -12.84
N ALA A 120 -19.09 -0.47 -12.42
CA ALA A 120 -17.96 -0.73 -11.52
C ALA A 120 -16.61 -0.30 -12.15
N ARG A 121 -16.40 -0.59 -13.44
CA ARG A 121 -15.19 -0.13 -14.16
C ARG A 121 -15.08 1.40 -14.23
N ILE A 122 -16.23 2.08 -14.38
CA ILE A 122 -16.27 3.55 -14.39
C ILE A 122 -15.96 4.10 -13.00
N GLU A 123 -16.47 3.46 -11.96
CA GLU A 123 -16.14 3.82 -10.57
C GLU A 123 -14.63 3.72 -10.32
N ASP A 124 -13.99 2.62 -10.71
CA ASP A 124 -12.55 2.45 -10.61
C ASP A 124 -11.75 3.56 -11.35
N LEU A 125 -12.27 4.05 -12.49
CA LEU A 125 -11.64 5.15 -13.23
C LEU A 125 -11.73 6.50 -12.50
N GLN A 126 -12.65 6.64 -11.57
CA GLN A 126 -12.88 7.87 -10.83
C GLN A 126 -12.11 7.96 -9.52
N HIS A 127 -11.55 6.85 -9.05
CA HIS A 127 -10.91 6.78 -7.74
C HIS A 127 -9.43 6.43 -7.85
N LEU A 128 -8.65 7.06 -7.00
CA LEU A 128 -7.25 6.72 -6.75
C LEU A 128 -7.06 6.72 -5.24
N GLN A 129 -6.51 5.63 -4.70
CA GLN A 129 -6.15 5.54 -3.30
C GLN A 129 -4.66 5.29 -3.17
N VAL A 130 -4.03 5.99 -2.26
CA VAL A 130 -2.60 5.82 -1.95
C VAL A 130 -2.46 5.57 -0.47
N GLN A 131 -1.76 4.50 -0.14
CA GLN A 131 -1.36 4.16 1.22
C GLN A 131 0.15 4.24 1.32
N VAL A 132 0.65 4.83 2.40
CA VAL A 132 2.06 4.81 2.77
C VAL A 132 2.16 4.17 4.14
N HIS A 133 2.97 3.13 4.25
CA HIS A 133 3.15 2.35 5.46
C HIS A 133 4.62 2.30 5.83
N PHE A 134 4.96 2.68 7.05
CA PHE A 134 6.31 2.62 7.60
C PHE A 134 6.41 1.47 8.59
N ASN A 135 7.51 0.76 8.53
CA ASN A 135 7.86 -0.34 9.43
C ASN A 135 6.78 -1.44 9.47
N MET A 136 6.29 -1.79 8.29
CA MET A 136 5.27 -2.83 8.18
C MET A 136 5.74 -4.12 8.86
N LEU A 137 4.96 -4.56 9.84
CA LEU A 137 5.07 -5.87 10.45
C LEU A 137 4.83 -6.96 9.41
N VAL A 138 5.56 -8.03 9.47
CA VAL A 138 5.55 -9.14 8.51
C VAL A 138 4.18 -9.37 7.87
N VAL A 139 4.06 -9.03 6.62
CA VAL A 139 3.01 -9.58 5.79
C VAL A 139 3.68 -10.40 4.71
N PRO A 140 3.52 -11.73 4.72
CA PRO A 140 3.94 -12.54 3.58
C PRO A 140 3.14 -12.10 2.38
N MET A 141 3.80 -11.54 1.39
CA MET A 141 3.16 -11.13 0.15
C MET A 141 3.39 -12.22 -0.89
N ILE A 142 2.30 -12.78 -1.39
CA ILE A 142 2.38 -13.79 -2.47
C ILE A 142 2.69 -13.05 -3.76
N THR A 143 3.80 -13.41 -4.37
CA THR A 143 4.20 -12.91 -5.68
C THR A 143 4.23 -14.04 -6.70
N GLY A 144 4.08 -13.69 -7.95
CA GLY A 144 4.27 -14.61 -9.07
C GLY A 144 4.90 -13.85 -10.23
N PRO A 145 5.48 -14.53 -11.22
CA PRO A 145 6.14 -13.87 -12.34
C PRO A 145 5.21 -12.93 -13.11
N ASP A 146 3.92 -13.19 -13.12
CA ASP A 146 2.88 -12.37 -13.72
C ASP A 146 2.49 -11.14 -12.87
N LEU A 147 2.96 -11.04 -11.64
CA LEU A 147 2.74 -9.91 -10.74
C LEU A 147 3.91 -8.92 -10.76
N LYS A 148 5.09 -9.33 -11.23
CA LYS A 148 6.25 -8.42 -11.36
C LYS A 148 5.94 -7.34 -12.40
N VAL A 149 6.25 -6.12 -12.04
CA VAL A 149 6.11 -4.97 -12.95
C VAL A 149 7.48 -4.64 -13.52
N ASP A 150 7.60 -4.61 -14.83
CA ASP A 150 8.85 -4.23 -15.52
C ASP A 150 9.00 -2.69 -15.54
N THR A 151 8.91 -2.09 -14.36
CA THR A 151 9.12 -0.66 -14.19
C THR A 151 10.12 -0.42 -13.08
N LYS A 152 11.25 0.16 -13.41
CA LYS A 152 12.25 0.53 -12.42
C LYS A 152 11.81 1.80 -11.70
N VAL A 153 11.60 1.67 -10.40
CA VAL A 153 11.36 2.80 -9.50
C VAL A 153 12.65 3.05 -8.71
N PRO A 154 13.26 4.25 -8.78
CA PRO A 154 14.51 4.54 -8.11
C PRO A 154 14.44 4.30 -6.60
N GLY A 155 15.32 3.46 -6.07
CA GLY A 155 15.38 3.13 -4.65
C GLY A 155 14.42 2.04 -4.18
N ALA A 156 13.43 1.66 -4.98
CA ALA A 156 12.56 0.55 -4.61
C ALA A 156 13.29 -0.78 -4.67
N THR A 157 13.12 -1.59 -3.65
CA THR A 157 13.63 -2.97 -3.59
C THR A 157 12.89 -3.84 -4.60
N PHE A 158 11.57 -3.64 -4.73
CA PHE A 158 10.76 -4.27 -5.76
C PHE A 158 9.47 -3.47 -6.02
N VAL A 159 8.87 -3.74 -7.18
CA VAL A 159 7.58 -3.22 -7.61
C VAL A 159 6.76 -4.37 -8.18
N HIS A 160 5.54 -4.56 -7.70
CA HIS A 160 4.67 -5.59 -8.26
C HIS A 160 3.19 -5.18 -8.23
N LYS A 161 2.38 -5.94 -8.96
CA LYS A 161 0.93 -5.83 -8.90
C LYS A 161 0.40 -6.72 -7.79
N ASP A 162 -0.56 -6.19 -7.02
CA ASP A 162 -1.32 -6.96 -6.06
C ASP A 162 -2.67 -7.36 -6.70
N ARG A 163 -2.99 -8.66 -6.61
CA ARG A 163 -4.27 -9.18 -7.09
C ARG A 163 -5.39 -9.01 -6.08
N ASN A 164 -5.06 -8.85 -4.81
CA ASN A 164 -6.03 -8.68 -3.72
C ASN A 164 -6.46 -7.22 -3.61
N ASN A 165 -6.91 -6.66 -4.73
CA ASN A 165 -7.43 -5.32 -4.73
C ASN A 165 -8.84 -5.30 -4.09
N PRO A 166 -9.08 -4.51 -3.04
CA PRO A 166 -10.41 -4.34 -2.47
C PRO A 166 -11.39 -3.63 -3.42
N PHE A 167 -10.87 -2.93 -4.43
CA PHE A 167 -11.65 -2.31 -5.49
C PHE A 167 -11.81 -3.29 -6.65
N SER A 168 -13.02 -3.58 -7.06
CA SER A 168 -13.40 -4.76 -7.84
C SER A 168 -12.72 -4.92 -9.21
N HIS A 169 -12.20 -3.86 -9.81
CA HIS A 169 -11.67 -3.86 -11.19
C HIS A 169 -10.42 -3.01 -11.38
N GLY A 170 -10.01 -2.24 -10.37
CA GLY A 170 -8.77 -1.48 -10.37
C GLY A 170 -7.54 -2.38 -10.19
N VAL A 171 -6.38 -1.83 -10.45
CA VAL A 171 -5.09 -2.48 -10.23
C VAL A 171 -4.48 -1.90 -8.97
N ALA A 172 -3.87 -2.74 -8.16
CA ALA A 172 -3.00 -2.30 -7.09
C ALA A 172 -1.54 -2.46 -7.51
N TYR A 173 -0.76 -1.42 -7.31
CA TYR A 173 0.70 -1.47 -7.41
C TYR A 173 1.28 -1.32 -6.02
N VAL A 174 2.22 -2.17 -5.69
CA VAL A 174 2.91 -2.17 -4.41
C VAL A 174 4.39 -1.95 -4.64
N LEU A 175 4.92 -0.93 -4.00
CA LEU A 175 6.33 -0.54 -4.05
C LEU A 175 6.93 -0.69 -2.66
N PHE A 176 8.03 -1.40 -2.57
CA PHE A 176 8.78 -1.55 -1.33
C PHE A 176 10.14 -0.88 -1.41
N PHE A 177 10.44 -0.15 -0.35
CA PHE A 177 11.73 0.45 -0.09
C PHE A 177 12.25 -0.09 1.22
N SER A 178 13.48 -0.54 1.26
CA SER A 178 14.10 -1.01 2.49
C SER A 178 15.56 -0.60 2.54
N ASN A 179 15.99 -0.31 3.76
CA ASN A 179 17.40 -0.14 4.04
C ASN A 179 18.04 -1.52 4.15
N GLY A 180 18.98 -1.84 3.26
CA GLY A 180 19.66 -3.15 3.24
C GLY A 180 20.41 -3.52 4.53
N LYS A 181 20.54 -2.58 5.49
CA LYS A 181 21.12 -2.82 6.81
C LYS A 181 20.08 -3.03 7.91
N ALA A 182 18.88 -2.48 7.72
CA ALA A 182 17.87 -2.41 8.76
C ALA A 182 16.77 -3.45 8.60
N GLY A 183 16.36 -3.77 7.41
CA GLY A 183 15.39 -4.79 7.16
C GLY A 183 15.69 -5.52 5.86
N ARG A 184 15.37 -6.77 5.82
CA ARG A 184 15.53 -7.56 4.61
C ARG A 184 14.17 -8.02 4.14
N TRP A 185 13.86 -7.66 2.91
CA TRP A 185 12.85 -8.33 2.17
C TRP A 185 13.53 -9.47 1.41
N GLU A 186 13.15 -10.69 1.74
CA GLU A 186 13.63 -11.89 1.03
C GLU A 186 12.49 -12.53 0.28
N GLU A 187 12.75 -12.88 -0.97
CA GLU A 187 11.84 -13.68 -1.77
C GLU A 187 12.16 -15.16 -1.55
N VAL A 188 11.23 -15.90 -0.97
CA VAL A 188 11.34 -17.33 -0.77
C VAL A 188 10.08 -18.00 -1.30
N ASN A 189 10.21 -18.81 -2.36
CA ASN A 189 9.08 -19.53 -2.99
C ASN A 189 7.93 -18.60 -3.40
N ASP A 190 8.23 -17.53 -4.12
CA ASP A 190 7.28 -16.50 -4.56
C ASP A 190 6.54 -15.79 -3.40
N VAL A 191 7.13 -15.77 -2.21
CA VAL A 191 6.63 -15.03 -1.06
C VAL A 191 7.69 -14.05 -0.60
N TYR A 192 7.36 -12.76 -0.58
CA TYR A 192 8.20 -11.75 0.06
C TYR A 192 7.98 -11.78 1.56
N ARG A 193 9.05 -11.78 2.31
CA ARG A 193 9.05 -11.73 3.76
C ARG A 193 9.93 -10.60 4.24
N ASN A 194 9.45 -9.86 5.21
CA ASN A 194 10.25 -8.90 5.94
C ASN A 194 10.81 -9.56 7.20
N PHE A 195 12.08 -9.33 7.47
CA PHE A 195 12.74 -9.80 8.69
C PHE A 195 13.04 -8.59 9.57
N PHE A 196 12.52 -8.63 10.81
CA PHE A 196 12.81 -7.59 11.77
C PHE A 196 14.28 -7.59 12.18
N VAL A 197 14.87 -6.41 12.17
CA VAL A 197 16.16 -6.16 12.79
C VAL A 197 15.91 -5.47 14.12
N HIS A 198 16.35 -6.08 15.19
CA HIS A 198 16.30 -5.47 16.50
C HIS A 198 17.16 -4.19 16.53
N LYS A 199 16.55 -3.05 16.87
CA LYS A 199 17.25 -1.81 17.15
C LYS A 199 16.96 -1.34 18.55
N PRO A 200 17.99 -1.12 19.35
CA PRO A 200 17.82 -0.97 20.78
C PRO A 200 17.32 0.40 21.23
N ASP A 201 17.65 1.51 20.56
CA ASP A 201 17.67 2.77 21.30
C ASP A 201 16.92 3.95 20.67
N THR A 202 16.55 3.93 19.40
CA THR A 202 15.82 5.05 18.74
C THR A 202 14.87 4.57 17.67
N PRO A 203 13.64 5.12 17.64
CA PRO A 203 12.69 4.84 16.55
C PRO A 203 13.26 5.28 15.20
N PHE A 204 13.24 4.42 14.21
CA PHE A 204 13.71 4.70 12.85
C PHE A 204 12.77 4.08 11.81
N ILE A 205 12.93 4.47 10.55
CA ILE A 205 12.18 3.90 9.45
C ILE A 205 13.02 2.82 8.79
N GLU A 206 12.61 1.58 8.99
CA GLU A 206 13.27 0.39 8.47
C GLU A 206 12.87 0.07 7.05
N ASN A 207 11.57 0.17 6.79
CA ASN A 207 10.99 -0.08 5.49
C ASN A 207 9.79 0.85 5.23
N ILE A 208 9.53 1.05 3.94
CA ILE A 208 8.41 1.83 3.44
C ILE A 208 7.68 0.98 2.41
N GLU A 209 6.39 0.81 2.59
CA GLU A 209 5.50 0.31 1.56
C GLU A 209 4.66 1.46 1.02
N VAL A 210 4.56 1.57 -0.31
CA VAL A 210 3.62 2.46 -0.97
C VAL A 210 2.68 1.61 -1.81
N ARG A 211 1.38 1.62 -1.49
CA ARG A 211 0.33 0.98 -2.28
C ARG A 211 -0.45 2.02 -3.03
N ILE A 212 -0.65 1.79 -4.33
CA ILE A 212 -1.40 2.67 -5.20
C ILE A 212 -2.51 1.85 -5.84
N PHE A 213 -3.76 2.19 -5.54
CA PHE A 213 -4.95 1.54 -6.09
C PHE A 213 -5.66 2.51 -7.04
N GLY A 214 -6.02 2.06 -8.24
CA GLY A 214 -6.76 2.89 -9.17
C GLY A 214 -6.56 2.50 -10.64
N PRO A 215 -6.83 3.44 -11.56
CA PRO A 215 -6.64 3.23 -12.98
C PRO A 215 -5.17 2.96 -13.32
N GLU A 216 -4.89 1.89 -14.06
CA GLU A 216 -3.51 1.47 -14.36
C GLU A 216 -2.71 2.52 -15.13
N ASP A 217 -3.35 3.24 -16.05
CA ASP A 217 -2.72 4.32 -16.80
C ASP A 217 -2.28 5.48 -15.89
N ARG A 218 -3.11 5.82 -14.89
CA ARG A 218 -2.79 6.84 -13.90
C ARG A 218 -1.66 6.39 -12.97
N ILE A 219 -1.69 5.13 -12.53
CA ILE A 219 -0.60 4.58 -11.70
C ILE A 219 0.71 4.65 -12.46
N LYS A 220 0.75 4.20 -13.72
CA LYS A 220 1.95 4.27 -14.56
C LYS A 220 2.47 5.70 -14.74
N GLU A 221 1.59 6.68 -14.93
CA GLU A 221 1.96 8.10 -14.97
C GLU A 221 2.63 8.53 -13.66
N LEU A 222 2.04 8.16 -12.52
CA LEU A 222 2.56 8.50 -11.20
C LEU A 222 3.94 7.86 -10.93
N LEU A 223 4.17 6.62 -11.37
CA LEU A 223 5.47 5.96 -11.23
C LEU A 223 6.61 6.76 -11.88
N HIS A 224 6.32 7.52 -12.94
CA HIS A 224 7.31 8.36 -13.62
C HIS A 224 7.40 9.79 -13.06
N LYS A 225 6.35 10.27 -12.40
CA LYS A 225 6.23 11.65 -11.94
C LYS A 225 6.75 11.86 -10.52
N ILE A 226 6.59 10.86 -9.65
CA ILE A 226 6.93 10.94 -8.24
C ILE A 226 8.46 10.98 -8.05
N ASP A 227 8.93 11.84 -7.16
CA ASP A 227 10.34 11.83 -6.71
C ASP A 227 10.57 10.69 -5.71
N TRP A 228 10.79 9.50 -6.23
CA TRP A 228 11.06 8.31 -5.43
C TRP A 228 12.36 8.39 -4.62
N LYS A 229 13.30 9.28 -5.01
CA LYS A 229 14.50 9.52 -4.20
C LYS A 229 14.13 10.18 -2.87
N GLN A 230 13.16 11.09 -2.90
CA GLN A 230 12.63 11.69 -1.67
C GLN A 230 11.95 10.65 -0.78
N VAL A 231 11.17 9.71 -1.36
CA VAL A 231 10.57 8.59 -0.62
C VAL A 231 11.67 7.74 0.02
N ASN A 232 12.67 7.35 -0.77
CA ASN A 232 13.78 6.53 -0.28
C ASN A 232 14.62 7.25 0.79
N SER A 233 14.73 8.58 0.74
CA SER A 233 15.47 9.36 1.73
C SER A 233 14.83 9.36 3.12
N ALA A 234 13.57 8.96 3.22
CA ALA A 234 12.88 8.79 4.50
C ALA A 234 13.40 7.56 5.29
N LEU A 235 13.99 6.57 4.60
CA LEU A 235 14.67 5.44 5.25
C LEU A 235 15.86 5.98 6.05
N THR A 236 15.88 5.69 7.33
CA THR A 236 16.98 6.07 8.21
C THR A 236 18.00 4.94 8.32
N LEU A 237 19.25 5.30 8.17
CA LEU A 237 20.40 4.38 8.29
C LEU A 237 20.74 4.12 9.76
#